data_a9419a56362d9d56bf7b6e6bcd7f11d2
#
_entry.id   a9419a56362d9d56bf7b6e6bcd7f11d2
#
_cell.length_a   1.000
_cell.length_b   1.000
_cell.length_c   1.000
_cell.angle_alpha   90.00
_cell.angle_beta   90.00
_cell.angle_gamma   90.00
#
_symmetry.space_group_name_H-M   'P 1'
#
loop_
_entity.id
_entity.type
_entity.pdbx_description
1 polymer ?
#
loop_
_entity_poly.entity_id
_entity_poly.type
_entity_poly.pdbx_seq_one_letter_code
_entity_poly.pdbx_strand_id
1 'polypeptide(L)'
;MLQNAKGNIMETVDIKNISFNEKGLVPAIVQDARSGEILMMAYMNQESLQKTIETGETWFFSRSRQKLWHKGEESAHFQHIKKIFVDCDADTLVVQVIPDGPACHTNHPTCFFRSLTEWENREETGSLAILHTLFEEIKDRRAHPQDKSYTNYLQSEGKNKIDKKIGEEASEVIIADQHQDKEEIIDESCDLLYHLFVMWENSGIDLYDIMRKLEERDEKKGNKKKVGHQDKIF
;
A
#
# COMPACT_ATOMS: atom_id res chain seq x y z
N MET A 1 -21.73 7.17 13.48
CA MET A 1 -20.32 7.24 13.92
C MET A 1 -19.64 5.96 13.42
N LEU A 2 -18.66 6.10 12.55
CA LEU A 2 -17.86 4.96 12.06
C LEU A 2 -16.77 4.68 13.11
N GLN A 3 -16.62 3.43 13.53
CA GLN A 3 -15.51 2.99 14.39
C GLN A 3 -14.37 2.48 13.49
N ASN A 4 -13.12 2.83 13.81
CA ASN A 4 -11.97 2.21 13.16
C ASN A 4 -11.75 0.79 13.69
N ALA A 5 -10.88 0.00 13.02
CA ALA A 5 -10.57 -1.38 13.37
C ALA A 5 -10.11 -1.62 14.82
N LYS A 6 -9.73 -0.56 15.54
CA LYS A 6 -9.34 -0.60 16.97
C LYS A 6 -10.47 -0.15 17.91
N GLY A 7 -11.69 0.09 17.40
CA GLY A 7 -12.83 0.52 18.19
C GLY A 7 -12.82 1.99 18.60
N ASN A 8 -11.88 2.78 18.06
CA ASN A 8 -11.89 4.22 18.24
C ASN A 8 -12.98 4.84 17.37
N ILE A 9 -13.77 5.75 17.96
CA ILE A 9 -14.75 6.53 17.21
C ILE A 9 -13.98 7.41 16.24
N MET A 10 -14.20 7.22 14.93
CA MET A 10 -13.72 8.17 13.94
C MET A 10 -14.64 9.38 13.98
N GLU A 11 -14.12 10.46 14.53
CA GLU A 11 -14.80 11.74 14.52
C GLU A 11 -14.74 12.29 13.08
N THR A 12 -15.90 12.60 12.50
CA THR A 12 -15.98 13.30 11.21
C THR A 12 -15.79 14.78 11.46
N VAL A 13 -14.72 15.34 10.91
CA VAL A 13 -14.44 16.78 11.00
C VAL A 13 -15.16 17.49 9.84
N ASP A 14 -15.94 18.54 10.17
CA ASP A 14 -16.51 19.42 9.15
C ASP A 14 -15.38 20.26 8.51
N ILE A 15 -15.45 20.47 7.21
CA ILE A 15 -14.50 21.31 6.46
C ILE A 15 -14.34 22.72 7.05
N LYS A 16 -15.39 23.22 7.71
CA LYS A 16 -15.40 24.52 8.41
C LYS A 16 -14.47 24.57 9.63
N ASN A 17 -14.09 23.40 10.14
CA ASN A 17 -13.22 23.28 11.30
C ASN A 17 -11.75 23.12 10.91
N ILE A 18 -11.43 23.15 9.61
CA ILE A 18 -10.04 23.12 9.14
C ILE A 18 -9.38 24.47 9.40
N SER A 19 -8.23 24.43 10.04
CA SER A 19 -7.39 25.59 10.36
C SER A 19 -6.49 25.94 9.18
N PHE A 20 -6.95 26.88 8.34
CA PHE A 20 -6.11 27.42 7.27
C PHE A 20 -5.13 28.46 7.85
N ASN A 21 -3.90 28.49 7.34
CA ASN A 21 -2.92 29.48 7.75
C ASN A 21 -3.31 30.89 7.31
N GLU A 22 -2.48 31.90 7.66
CA GLU A 22 -2.69 33.33 7.32
C GLU A 22 -2.90 33.60 5.81
N LYS A 23 -2.45 32.70 4.95
CA LYS A 23 -2.63 32.77 3.48
C LYS A 23 -3.84 31.98 2.99
N GLY A 24 -4.67 31.48 3.88
CA GLY A 24 -5.82 30.66 3.55
C GLY A 24 -5.48 29.28 2.99
N LEU A 25 -4.32 28.71 3.40
CA LEU A 25 -3.81 27.43 2.90
C LEU A 25 -3.62 26.41 4.03
N VAL A 26 -3.88 25.15 3.72
CA VAL A 26 -3.58 23.97 4.55
C VAL A 26 -2.65 23.05 3.78
N PRO A 27 -1.56 22.51 4.39
CA PRO A 27 -0.73 21.48 3.76
C PRO A 27 -1.52 20.17 3.63
N ALA A 28 -1.34 19.51 2.49
CA ALA A 28 -1.94 18.23 2.19
C ALA A 28 -0.84 17.24 1.78
N ILE A 29 -0.58 16.26 2.63
CA ILE A 29 0.33 15.15 2.39
C ILE A 29 -0.46 14.09 1.63
N VAL A 30 -0.04 13.75 0.42
CA VAL A 30 -0.68 12.73 -0.41
C VAL A 30 0.02 11.41 -0.18
N GLN A 31 -0.76 10.40 0.19
CA GLN A 31 -0.29 9.06 0.48
C GLN A 31 -1.00 8.04 -0.44
N ASP A 32 -0.26 7.10 -0.98
CA ASP A 32 -0.86 5.95 -1.65
C ASP A 32 -1.60 5.10 -0.62
N ALA A 33 -2.90 4.89 -0.86
CA ALA A 33 -3.76 4.12 0.05
C ALA A 33 -3.43 2.62 0.09
N ARG A 34 -2.67 2.14 -0.88
CA ARG A 34 -2.28 0.74 -1.04
C ARG A 34 -0.93 0.46 -0.36
N SER A 35 0.11 1.13 -0.82
CA SER A 35 1.48 0.93 -0.30
C SER A 35 1.75 1.67 1.00
N GLY A 36 0.99 2.72 1.33
CA GLY A 36 1.28 3.62 2.43
C GLY A 36 2.40 4.62 2.11
N GLU A 37 2.96 4.61 0.90
CA GLU A 37 4.03 5.51 0.49
C GLU A 37 3.54 6.96 0.42
N ILE A 38 4.37 7.90 0.88
CA ILE A 38 4.12 9.33 0.70
C ILE A 38 4.48 9.72 -0.73
N LEU A 39 3.46 10.11 -1.50
CA LEU A 39 3.61 10.42 -2.93
C LEU A 39 4.09 11.85 -3.18
N MET A 40 3.48 12.80 -2.51
CA MET A 40 3.79 14.23 -2.68
C MET A 40 3.20 15.05 -1.53
N MET A 41 3.57 16.33 -1.47
CA MET A 41 2.92 17.33 -0.62
C MET A 41 2.57 18.55 -1.47
N ALA A 42 1.37 19.06 -1.28
CA ALA A 42 0.91 20.31 -1.89
C ALA A 42 0.03 21.10 -0.91
N TYR A 43 -0.45 22.26 -1.31
CA TYR A 43 -1.33 23.08 -0.49
C TYR A 43 -2.74 23.10 -1.07
N MET A 44 -3.71 23.11 -0.16
CA MET A 44 -5.10 23.32 -0.49
C MET A 44 -5.60 24.63 0.12
N ASN A 45 -6.43 25.38 -0.60
CA ASN A 45 -7.30 26.39 -0.03
C ASN A 45 -8.71 25.80 0.15
N GLN A 46 -9.62 26.53 0.73
CA GLN A 46 -10.99 26.07 0.97
C GLN A 46 -11.67 25.58 -0.32
N GLU A 47 -11.48 26.31 -1.44
CA GLU A 47 -12.08 25.95 -2.73
C GLU A 47 -11.50 24.64 -3.29
N SER A 48 -10.17 24.46 -3.26
CA SER A 48 -9.56 23.22 -3.77
C SER A 48 -9.91 22.02 -2.89
N LEU A 49 -10.01 22.18 -1.58
CA LEU A 49 -10.45 21.12 -0.67
C LEU A 49 -11.92 20.74 -0.94
N GLN A 50 -12.78 21.73 -1.12
CA GLN A 50 -14.19 21.48 -1.48
C GLN A 50 -14.28 20.71 -2.83
N LYS A 51 -13.55 21.15 -3.86
CA LYS A 51 -13.51 20.45 -5.14
C LYS A 51 -12.97 19.03 -5.01
N THR A 52 -11.94 18.83 -4.21
CA THR A 52 -11.40 17.48 -3.94
C THR A 52 -12.47 16.54 -3.37
N ILE A 53 -13.28 17.03 -2.43
CA ILE A 53 -14.38 16.24 -1.84
C ILE A 53 -15.50 15.98 -2.85
N GLU A 54 -15.87 16.99 -3.64
CA GLU A 54 -16.96 16.89 -4.62
C GLU A 54 -16.63 15.98 -5.81
N THR A 55 -15.39 16.05 -6.31
CA THR A 55 -14.98 15.28 -7.50
C THR A 55 -14.43 13.90 -7.17
N GLY A 56 -13.99 13.67 -5.93
CA GLY A 56 -13.27 12.46 -5.56
C GLY A 56 -11.84 12.38 -6.11
N GLU A 57 -11.30 13.52 -6.59
CA GLU A 57 -9.95 13.63 -7.15
C GLU A 57 -9.21 14.80 -6.52
N THR A 58 -7.86 14.75 -6.48
CA THR A 58 -7.06 15.77 -5.79
C THR A 58 -7.01 17.09 -6.56
N TRP A 59 -7.48 18.16 -5.91
CA TRP A 59 -7.33 19.55 -6.33
C TRP A 59 -6.47 20.30 -5.33
N PHE A 60 -5.53 21.08 -5.82
CA PHE A 60 -4.62 21.87 -5.00
C PHE A 60 -4.67 23.35 -5.37
N PHE A 61 -4.03 24.18 -4.53
CA PHE A 61 -3.79 25.57 -4.82
C PHE A 61 -2.30 25.82 -5.09
N SER A 62 -1.99 26.26 -6.30
CA SER A 62 -0.61 26.60 -6.68
C SER A 62 -0.20 27.95 -6.09
N ARG A 63 0.74 27.95 -5.14
CA ARG A 63 1.25 29.18 -4.52
C ARG A 63 1.98 30.10 -5.49
N SER A 64 2.68 29.56 -6.47
CA SER A 64 3.42 30.35 -7.47
C SER A 64 2.51 30.91 -8.56
N ARG A 65 1.51 30.13 -9.00
CA ARG A 65 0.59 30.50 -10.07
C ARG A 65 -0.69 31.19 -9.56
N GLN A 66 -0.92 31.16 -8.24
CA GLN A 66 -2.11 31.73 -7.56
C GLN A 66 -3.43 31.25 -8.20
N LYS A 67 -3.49 29.93 -8.53
CA LYS A 67 -4.67 29.32 -9.13
C LYS A 67 -4.87 27.89 -8.66
N LEU A 68 -6.07 27.39 -8.84
CA LEU A 68 -6.36 25.98 -8.63
C LEU A 68 -5.57 25.10 -9.62
N TRP A 69 -5.27 23.91 -9.18
CA TRP A 69 -4.56 22.90 -9.96
C TRP A 69 -5.17 21.52 -9.72
N HIS A 70 -5.69 20.91 -10.78
CA HIS A 70 -6.18 19.54 -10.76
C HIS A 70 -4.99 18.60 -11.04
N LYS A 71 -4.68 17.72 -10.09
CA LYS A 71 -3.59 16.75 -10.28
C LYS A 71 -3.98 15.75 -11.36
N GLY A 72 -3.15 15.65 -12.39
CA GLY A 72 -3.39 14.80 -13.54
C GLY A 72 -3.89 15.55 -14.78
N GLU A 73 -4.27 16.84 -14.70
CA GLU A 73 -4.81 17.59 -15.84
C GLU A 73 -3.87 17.68 -17.06
N GLU A 74 -2.54 17.61 -16.82
CA GLU A 74 -1.53 17.65 -17.89
C GLU A 74 -0.95 16.26 -18.21
N SER A 75 -0.84 15.38 -17.20
CA SER A 75 -0.16 14.09 -17.31
C SER A 75 -1.09 12.89 -17.48
N ALA A 76 -2.39 13.06 -17.31
CA ALA A 76 -3.40 12.01 -17.16
C ALA A 76 -3.18 11.07 -15.95
N HIS A 77 -2.23 11.40 -15.03
CA HIS A 77 -2.01 10.68 -13.80
C HIS A 77 -2.84 11.32 -12.69
N PHE A 78 -4.12 10.99 -12.65
CA PHE A 78 -5.05 11.46 -11.62
C PHE A 78 -4.80 10.74 -10.28
N GLN A 79 -5.37 11.28 -9.22
CA GLN A 79 -5.28 10.72 -7.88
C GLN A 79 -6.69 10.64 -7.30
N HIS A 80 -7.24 9.42 -7.25
CA HIS A 80 -8.60 9.16 -6.78
C HIS A 80 -8.64 9.03 -5.28
N ILE A 81 -9.47 9.82 -4.62
CA ILE A 81 -9.56 9.88 -3.16
C ILE A 81 -10.12 8.58 -2.58
N LYS A 82 -9.40 8.05 -1.61
CA LYS A 82 -9.88 6.95 -0.77
C LYS A 82 -10.37 7.47 0.57
N LYS A 83 -9.57 8.36 1.18
CA LYS A 83 -9.88 8.95 2.49
C LYS A 83 -9.08 10.23 2.70
N ILE A 84 -9.63 11.14 3.49
CA ILE A 84 -8.93 12.34 3.96
C ILE A 84 -8.93 12.29 5.48
N PHE A 85 -7.74 12.37 6.05
CA PHE A 85 -7.56 12.52 7.48
C PHE A 85 -7.19 13.96 7.81
N VAL A 86 -7.56 14.36 8.99
CA VAL A 86 -7.24 15.67 9.57
C VAL A 86 -6.43 15.39 10.83
N ASP A 87 -5.38 16.14 11.08
CA ASP A 87 -4.58 15.99 12.29
C ASP A 87 -5.30 16.58 13.54
N CYS A 88 -4.64 16.53 14.70
CA CYS A 88 -5.28 16.80 15.98
C CYS A 88 -5.67 18.28 16.18
N ASP A 89 -5.01 19.23 15.55
CA ASP A 89 -5.28 20.66 15.60
C ASP A 89 -5.84 21.22 14.29
N ALA A 90 -6.17 20.32 13.37
CA ALA A 90 -6.86 20.56 12.12
C ALA A 90 -6.13 21.48 11.14
N ASP A 91 -4.81 21.54 11.20
CA ASP A 91 -3.97 22.38 10.35
C ASP A 91 -3.18 21.62 9.28
N THR A 92 -3.31 20.29 9.23
CA THR A 92 -2.64 19.40 8.23
C THR A 92 -3.59 18.29 7.79
N LEU A 93 -3.53 17.97 6.49
CA LEU A 93 -4.31 16.89 5.90
C LEU A 93 -3.41 15.75 5.43
N VAL A 94 -3.84 14.49 5.64
CA VAL A 94 -3.34 13.33 4.90
C VAL A 94 -4.43 12.87 3.95
N VAL A 95 -4.12 12.91 2.65
CA VAL A 95 -5.03 12.56 1.58
C VAL A 95 -4.61 11.22 1.00
N GLN A 96 -5.31 10.16 1.36
CA GLN A 96 -5.09 8.82 0.82
C GLN A 96 -5.76 8.68 -0.54
N VAL A 97 -4.97 8.25 -1.52
CA VAL A 97 -5.39 8.17 -2.92
C VAL A 97 -5.00 6.83 -3.55
N ILE A 98 -5.70 6.50 -4.64
CA ILE A 98 -5.25 5.53 -5.64
C ILE A 98 -4.74 6.33 -6.84
N PRO A 99 -3.43 6.35 -7.11
CA PRO A 99 -2.90 7.07 -8.27
C PRO A 99 -3.02 6.24 -9.56
N ASP A 100 -3.31 6.90 -10.69
CA ASP A 100 -3.30 6.27 -12.02
C ASP A 100 -1.88 6.10 -12.60
N GLY A 101 -0.89 6.73 -11.97
CA GLY A 101 0.50 6.67 -12.41
C GLY A 101 1.42 7.52 -11.53
N PRO A 102 2.66 7.76 -11.96
CA PRO A 102 3.65 8.50 -11.20
C PRO A 102 3.15 9.85 -10.68
N ALA A 103 3.37 10.10 -9.39
CA ALA A 103 2.96 11.35 -8.76
C ALA A 103 3.86 12.53 -9.19
N CYS A 104 5.15 12.28 -9.42
CA CYS A 104 6.14 13.30 -9.73
C CYS A 104 6.08 13.70 -11.22
N HIS A 105 6.27 15.00 -11.50
CA HIS A 105 6.37 15.52 -12.88
C HIS A 105 7.64 15.06 -13.61
N THR A 106 8.61 14.48 -12.88
CA THR A 106 9.82 13.84 -13.45
C THR A 106 9.64 12.34 -13.67
N ASN A 107 8.40 11.86 -13.64
CA ASN A 107 8.01 10.46 -13.85
C ASN A 107 8.50 9.47 -12.78
N HIS A 108 8.82 9.94 -11.57
CA HIS A 108 9.06 9.07 -10.41
C HIS A 108 7.73 8.75 -9.71
N PRO A 109 7.57 7.56 -9.15
CA PRO A 109 6.36 7.19 -8.39
C PRO A 109 6.03 8.19 -7.30
N THR A 110 7.03 8.68 -6.57
CA THR A 110 6.93 9.66 -5.50
C THR A 110 7.79 10.89 -5.79
N CYS A 111 7.45 12.04 -5.19
CA CYS A 111 8.30 13.23 -5.19
C CYS A 111 9.49 13.11 -4.22
N PHE A 112 9.46 12.14 -3.32
CA PHE A 112 10.45 11.95 -2.25
C PHE A 112 11.49 10.86 -2.58
N PHE A 113 12.01 10.88 -3.81
CA PHE A 113 12.98 9.90 -4.32
C PHE A 113 14.45 10.27 -4.04
N ARG A 114 14.73 11.33 -3.30
CA ARG A 114 16.07 11.79 -2.93
C ARG A 114 16.18 11.89 -1.42
N SER A 115 17.24 11.29 -0.85
CA SER A 115 17.58 11.45 0.57
C SER A 115 18.39 12.72 0.80
N LEU A 116 18.14 13.39 1.92
CA LEU A 116 18.99 14.48 2.40
C LEU A 116 20.20 13.93 3.15
N THR A 117 20.04 12.86 3.90
CA THR A 117 21.08 12.19 4.67
C THR A 117 20.71 10.73 4.92
N GLU A 118 21.72 9.88 5.00
CA GLU A 118 21.61 8.49 5.43
C GLU A 118 22.42 8.31 6.71
N TRP A 119 21.91 7.55 7.65
CA TRP A 119 22.57 7.28 8.93
C TRP A 119 23.19 5.89 8.89
N GLU A 120 24.51 5.82 8.75
CA GLU A 120 25.28 4.59 8.49
C GLU A 120 25.19 3.50 9.59
N ASN A 121 24.63 3.76 10.75
CA ASN A 121 24.66 2.83 11.89
C ASN A 121 23.30 2.49 12.47
N ARG A 122 22.24 2.55 11.69
CA ARG A 122 20.93 2.02 12.11
C ARG A 122 20.72 0.64 11.49
N GLU A 123 20.22 -0.29 12.29
CA GLU A 123 19.70 -1.55 11.76
C GLU A 123 18.73 -1.24 10.63
N GLU A 124 18.99 -1.76 9.45
CA GLU A 124 18.08 -1.65 8.33
C GLU A 124 16.80 -2.39 8.69
N THR A 125 15.74 -1.63 8.91
CA THR A 125 14.42 -2.20 9.10
C THR A 125 13.77 -2.35 7.74
N GLY A 126 13.40 -3.58 7.37
CA GLY A 126 12.63 -3.83 6.14
C GLY A 126 11.34 -3.01 6.11
N SER A 127 10.96 -2.52 4.97
CA SER A 127 9.70 -1.81 4.77
C SER A 127 8.62 -2.75 4.24
N LEU A 128 7.40 -2.67 4.80
CA LEU A 128 6.25 -3.39 4.26
C LEU A 128 5.88 -2.97 2.83
N ALA A 129 6.35 -1.81 2.37
CA ALA A 129 6.19 -1.36 0.98
C ALA A 129 6.83 -2.33 -0.03
N ILE A 130 7.81 -3.15 0.39
CA ILE A 130 8.43 -4.18 -0.45
C ILE A 130 7.41 -5.18 -0.98
N LEU A 131 6.37 -5.50 -0.21
CA LEU A 131 5.33 -6.44 -0.64
C LEU A 131 4.58 -5.90 -1.86
N HIS A 132 4.26 -4.61 -1.86
CA HIS A 132 3.65 -3.95 -3.01
C HIS A 132 4.61 -3.91 -4.21
N THR A 133 5.85 -3.45 -3.99
CA THR A 133 6.86 -3.34 -5.05
C THR A 133 7.11 -4.69 -5.72
N LEU A 134 7.30 -5.75 -4.94
CA LEU A 134 7.53 -7.09 -5.45
C LEU A 134 6.34 -7.61 -6.26
N PHE A 135 5.10 -7.38 -5.79
CA PHE A 135 3.91 -7.82 -6.51
C PHE A 135 3.74 -7.09 -7.84
N GLU A 136 3.98 -5.77 -7.87
CA GLU A 136 3.95 -4.98 -9.10
C GLU A 136 5.06 -5.39 -10.09
N GLU A 137 6.25 -5.76 -9.61
CA GLU A 137 7.30 -6.32 -10.47
C GLU A 137 6.88 -7.66 -11.09
N ILE A 138 6.24 -8.55 -10.32
CA ILE A 138 5.73 -9.83 -10.84
C ILE A 138 4.68 -9.59 -11.94
N LYS A 139 3.79 -8.62 -11.77
CA LYS A 139 2.81 -8.19 -12.79
C LYS A 139 3.50 -7.62 -14.03
N ASP A 140 4.50 -6.76 -13.82
CA ASP A 140 5.27 -6.16 -14.92
C ASP A 140 6.00 -7.22 -15.76
N ARG A 141 6.55 -8.27 -15.13
CA ARG A 141 7.18 -9.38 -15.84
C ARG A 141 6.23 -10.12 -16.78
N ARG A 142 4.93 -10.17 -16.48
CA ARG A 142 3.93 -10.72 -17.41
C ARG A 142 3.68 -9.80 -18.60
N ALA A 143 3.57 -8.50 -18.34
CA ALA A 143 3.32 -7.49 -19.39
C ALA A 143 4.56 -7.26 -20.27
N HIS A 144 5.74 -7.30 -19.66
CA HIS A 144 7.03 -7.03 -20.28
C HIS A 144 8.03 -8.14 -19.96
N PRO A 145 7.93 -9.32 -20.63
CA PRO A 145 8.80 -10.45 -20.37
C PRO A 145 10.28 -10.10 -20.58
N GLN A 146 11.13 -10.62 -19.70
CA GLN A 146 12.59 -10.42 -19.76
C GLN A 146 13.32 -11.75 -19.89
N ASP A 147 14.39 -11.76 -20.68
CA ASP A 147 15.27 -12.91 -20.82
C ASP A 147 15.85 -13.32 -19.46
N LYS A 148 15.87 -14.63 -19.20
CA LYS A 148 16.38 -15.23 -17.94
C LYS A 148 15.63 -14.85 -16.67
N SER A 149 14.43 -14.26 -16.77
CA SER A 149 13.59 -14.00 -15.61
C SER A 149 13.01 -15.29 -15.04
N TYR A 150 13.26 -15.53 -13.74
CA TYR A 150 12.68 -16.67 -13.04
C TYR A 150 11.15 -16.54 -12.93
N THR A 151 10.64 -15.32 -12.74
CA THR A 151 9.20 -15.05 -12.77
C THR A 151 8.58 -15.47 -14.10
N ASN A 152 9.19 -15.07 -15.22
CA ASN A 152 8.70 -15.48 -16.56
C ASN A 152 8.80 -16.98 -16.79
N TYR A 153 9.84 -17.63 -16.28
CA TYR A 153 9.94 -19.09 -16.31
C TYR A 153 8.75 -19.73 -15.57
N LEU A 154 8.46 -19.32 -14.34
CA LEU A 154 7.32 -19.85 -13.58
C LEU A 154 5.99 -19.60 -14.28
N GLN A 155 5.80 -18.40 -14.82
CA GLN A 155 4.59 -18.03 -15.55
C GLN A 155 4.41 -18.89 -16.84
N SER A 156 5.49 -19.22 -17.52
CA SER A 156 5.46 -20.08 -18.73
C SER A 156 5.22 -21.55 -18.43
N GLU A 157 5.81 -22.08 -17.34
CA GLU A 157 5.58 -23.46 -16.89
C GLU A 157 4.17 -23.65 -16.32
N GLY A 158 3.57 -22.56 -15.84
CA GLY A 158 2.17 -22.50 -15.44
C GLY A 158 1.87 -23.10 -14.07
N LYS A 159 0.59 -23.26 -13.81
CA LYS A 159 0.03 -23.55 -12.49
C LYS A 159 0.70 -24.72 -11.77
N ASN A 160 0.88 -25.85 -12.44
CA ASN A 160 1.43 -27.05 -11.79
C ASN A 160 2.83 -26.84 -11.23
N LYS A 161 3.66 -26.06 -11.94
CA LYS A 161 5.02 -25.72 -11.48
C LYS A 161 4.98 -24.78 -10.28
N ILE A 162 4.12 -23.77 -10.35
CA ILE A 162 3.95 -22.80 -9.26
C ILE A 162 3.43 -23.49 -8.00
N ASP A 163 2.37 -24.30 -8.12
CA ASP A 163 1.77 -25.04 -6.98
C ASP A 163 2.80 -26.00 -6.35
N LYS A 164 3.64 -26.65 -7.19
CA LYS A 164 4.71 -27.52 -6.71
C LYS A 164 5.74 -26.74 -5.87
N LYS A 165 6.16 -25.57 -6.35
CA LYS A 165 7.10 -24.72 -5.61
C LYS A 165 6.52 -24.26 -4.27
N ILE A 166 5.27 -23.82 -4.22
CA ILE A 166 4.61 -23.47 -2.95
C ILE A 166 4.64 -24.64 -1.96
N GLY A 167 4.41 -25.87 -2.43
CA GLY A 167 4.48 -27.06 -1.58
C GLY A 167 5.88 -27.37 -1.08
N GLU A 168 6.92 -27.16 -1.91
CA GLU A 168 8.32 -27.30 -1.56
C GLU A 168 8.70 -26.29 -0.48
N GLU A 169 8.54 -24.98 -0.73
CA GLU A 169 8.91 -23.91 0.21
C GLU A 169 8.12 -23.99 1.53
N ALA A 170 6.84 -24.33 1.48
CA ALA A 170 6.07 -24.53 2.71
C ALA A 170 6.62 -25.68 3.57
N SER A 171 7.13 -26.73 2.94
CA SER A 171 7.76 -27.86 3.65
C SER A 171 9.11 -27.47 4.22
N GLU A 172 9.90 -26.67 3.49
CA GLU A 172 11.21 -26.17 3.92
C GLU A 172 11.09 -25.23 5.12
N VAL A 173 10.11 -24.32 5.14
CA VAL A 173 9.77 -23.51 6.33
C VAL A 173 9.49 -24.41 7.56
N ILE A 174 8.70 -25.49 7.39
CA ILE A 174 8.37 -26.39 8.50
C ILE A 174 9.62 -27.14 8.99
N ILE A 175 10.49 -27.58 8.09
CA ILE A 175 11.74 -28.28 8.42
C ILE A 175 12.69 -27.33 9.15
N ALA A 176 12.87 -26.11 8.65
CA ALA A 176 13.70 -25.09 9.27
C ALA A 176 13.21 -24.75 10.70
N ASP A 177 11.88 -24.66 10.91
CA ASP A 177 11.29 -24.44 12.24
C ASP A 177 11.59 -25.62 13.20
N GLN A 178 11.53 -26.88 12.72
CA GLN A 178 11.91 -28.05 13.52
C GLN A 178 13.38 -28.04 13.94
N HIS A 179 14.25 -27.49 13.11
CA HIS A 179 15.67 -27.32 13.40
C HIS A 179 15.98 -26.07 14.21
N GLN A 180 15.00 -25.18 14.41
CA GLN A 180 15.14 -23.88 15.06
C GLN A 180 16.18 -22.96 14.37
N ASP A 181 16.37 -23.13 13.06
CA ASP A 181 17.23 -22.30 12.24
C ASP A 181 16.48 -21.04 11.78
N LYS A 182 16.79 -19.93 12.45
CA LYS A 182 16.10 -18.66 12.20
C LYS A 182 16.40 -18.06 10.82
N GLU A 183 17.62 -18.22 10.34
CA GLU A 183 18.01 -17.67 9.02
C GLU A 183 17.31 -18.45 7.92
N GLU A 184 17.33 -19.77 7.98
CA GLU A 184 16.64 -20.64 7.03
C GLU A 184 15.10 -20.43 7.07
N ILE A 185 14.50 -20.25 8.27
CA ILE A 185 13.07 -19.90 8.39
C ILE A 185 12.76 -18.60 7.64
N ILE A 186 13.62 -17.58 7.73
CA ILE A 186 13.43 -16.30 7.06
C ILE A 186 13.54 -16.48 5.54
N ASP A 187 14.58 -17.15 5.07
CA ASP A 187 14.82 -17.36 3.65
C ASP A 187 13.69 -18.15 2.99
N GLU A 188 13.31 -19.29 3.55
CA GLU A 188 12.22 -20.12 3.02
C GLU A 188 10.85 -19.42 3.13
N SER A 189 10.64 -18.58 4.16
CA SER A 189 9.43 -17.76 4.25
C SER A 189 9.37 -16.70 3.14
N CYS A 190 10.50 -16.12 2.75
CA CYS A 190 10.58 -15.19 1.62
C CYS A 190 10.27 -15.90 0.30
N ASP A 191 10.82 -17.10 0.07
CA ASP A 191 10.58 -17.88 -1.12
C ASP A 191 9.12 -18.36 -1.21
N LEU A 192 8.55 -18.82 -0.12
CA LEU A 192 7.14 -19.16 -0.04
C LEU A 192 6.25 -17.96 -0.40
N LEU A 193 6.54 -16.79 0.18
CA LEU A 193 5.77 -15.57 -0.08
C LEU A 193 5.88 -15.14 -1.55
N TYR A 194 7.07 -15.21 -2.12
CA TYR A 194 7.31 -14.93 -3.54
C TYR A 194 6.47 -15.86 -4.45
N HIS A 195 6.49 -17.16 -4.21
CA HIS A 195 5.74 -18.12 -5.01
C HIS A 195 4.21 -17.96 -4.84
N LEU A 196 3.75 -17.55 -3.65
CA LEU A 196 2.35 -17.17 -3.42
C LEU A 196 1.97 -15.95 -4.26
N PHE A 197 2.82 -14.94 -4.36
CA PHE A 197 2.58 -13.76 -5.19
C PHE A 197 2.47 -14.13 -6.67
N VAL A 198 3.37 -14.98 -7.17
CA VAL A 198 3.30 -15.49 -8.56
C VAL A 198 2.00 -16.28 -8.80
N MET A 199 1.57 -17.08 -7.82
CA MET A 199 0.30 -17.82 -7.90
C MET A 199 -0.91 -16.88 -7.93
N TRP A 200 -0.94 -15.86 -7.06
CA TRP A 200 -2.05 -14.91 -7.02
C TRP A 200 -2.16 -14.16 -8.35
N GLU A 201 -1.06 -13.61 -8.85
CA GLU A 201 -1.02 -12.94 -10.14
C GLU A 201 -1.48 -13.88 -11.27
N ASN A 202 -0.99 -15.11 -11.32
CA ASN A 202 -1.36 -16.10 -12.33
C ASN A 202 -2.86 -16.50 -12.25
N SER A 203 -3.48 -16.33 -11.09
CA SER A 203 -4.90 -16.60 -10.84
C SER A 203 -5.79 -15.35 -10.97
N GLY A 204 -5.22 -14.20 -11.35
CA GLY A 204 -5.95 -12.93 -11.44
C GLY A 204 -6.37 -12.37 -10.08
N ILE A 205 -5.68 -12.75 -9.00
CA ILE A 205 -5.92 -12.25 -7.65
C ILE A 205 -4.90 -11.14 -7.38
N ASP A 206 -5.38 -9.95 -6.99
CA ASP A 206 -4.52 -8.84 -6.61
C ASP A 206 -4.06 -8.97 -5.14
N LEU A 207 -2.86 -8.50 -4.83
CA LEU A 207 -2.34 -8.42 -3.45
C LEU A 207 -3.34 -7.74 -2.52
N TYR A 208 -4.01 -6.69 -3.00
CA TYR A 208 -5.00 -5.95 -2.21
C TYR A 208 -6.28 -6.72 -1.94
N ASP A 209 -6.63 -7.73 -2.73
CA ASP A 209 -7.74 -8.64 -2.42
C ASP A 209 -7.43 -9.45 -1.16
N ILE A 210 -6.18 -9.88 -1.03
CA ILE A 210 -5.71 -10.59 0.16
C ILE A 210 -5.68 -9.65 1.38
N MET A 211 -5.10 -8.44 1.23
CA MET A 211 -5.02 -7.46 2.32
C MET A 211 -6.41 -7.06 2.80
N ARG A 212 -7.33 -6.71 1.90
CA ARG A 212 -8.72 -6.41 2.22
C ARG A 212 -9.38 -7.56 2.98
N LYS A 213 -9.11 -8.80 2.57
CA LYS A 213 -9.68 -9.98 3.25
C LYS A 213 -9.11 -10.19 4.65
N LEU A 214 -7.85 -9.84 4.86
CA LEU A 214 -7.24 -9.86 6.19
C LEU A 214 -7.86 -8.78 7.09
N GLU A 215 -8.04 -7.55 6.59
CA GLU A 215 -8.72 -6.46 7.30
C GLU A 215 -10.15 -6.85 7.70
N GLU A 216 -10.94 -7.39 6.76
CA GLU A 216 -12.30 -7.89 7.05
C GLU A 216 -12.32 -8.97 8.16
N ARG A 217 -11.27 -9.78 8.25
CA ARG A 217 -11.16 -10.81 9.29
C ARG A 217 -10.75 -10.24 10.63
N ASP A 218 -9.90 -9.22 10.64
CA ASP A 218 -9.47 -8.53 11.86
C ASP A 218 -10.62 -7.72 12.48
N GLU A 219 -11.45 -7.07 11.66
CA GLU A 219 -12.63 -6.34 12.11
C GLU A 219 -13.70 -7.24 12.75
N LYS A 220 -13.76 -8.51 12.39
CA LYS A 220 -14.70 -9.48 12.98
C LYS A 220 -14.25 -9.90 14.39
N LYS A 221 -14.45 -9.01 15.37
CA LYS A 221 -14.24 -9.31 16.78
C LYS A 221 -15.01 -10.58 17.15
N GLY A 222 -14.28 -11.63 17.49
CA GLY A 222 -14.87 -12.86 17.99
C GLY A 222 -14.80 -14.07 17.06
N ASN A 223 -14.05 -14.00 15.97
CA ASN A 223 -13.69 -15.18 15.20
C ASN A 223 -12.66 -16.05 15.96
N LYS A 224 -12.96 -16.38 17.22
CA LYS A 224 -12.44 -17.60 17.79
C LYS A 224 -12.98 -18.70 16.88
N LYS A 225 -12.15 -19.22 15.93
CA LYS A 225 -12.36 -20.58 15.45
C LYS A 225 -12.66 -21.37 16.72
N LYS A 226 -13.86 -21.93 16.84
CA LYS A 226 -14.13 -22.96 17.84
C LYS A 226 -13.09 -24.00 17.52
N VAL A 227 -12.01 -24.02 18.28
CA VAL A 227 -11.08 -25.15 18.28
C VAL A 227 -11.98 -26.28 18.73
N GLY A 228 -12.39 -27.11 17.77
CA GLY A 228 -13.19 -28.27 18.08
C GLY A 228 -12.40 -29.07 19.08
N HIS A 229 -12.94 -29.18 20.28
CA HIS A 229 -12.50 -30.15 21.27
C HIS A 229 -12.87 -31.52 20.72
N GLN A 230 -12.09 -32.02 19.80
CA GLN A 230 -12.05 -33.41 19.37
C GLN A 230 -10.81 -33.61 18.54
N ASP A 231 -9.74 -33.91 19.23
CA ASP A 231 -8.84 -34.97 18.81
C ASP A 231 -8.03 -35.35 20.03
N LYS A 232 -8.67 -36.13 20.90
CA LYS A 232 -7.96 -37.13 21.68
C LYS A 232 -7.59 -38.20 20.67
N ILE A 233 -6.37 -38.14 20.19
CA ILE A 233 -5.71 -39.28 19.56
C ILE A 233 -4.64 -39.73 20.53
N PHE A 234 -4.73 -40.97 20.88
CA PHE A 234 -3.91 -41.82 21.71
C PHE A 234 -2.43 -41.77 21.39
#